data_3f4895282e7043cd6d0299a007db9ef5
#
_entry.id   3f4895282e7043cd6d0299a007db9ef5
#
_cell.length_a   1.000
_cell.length_b   1.000
_cell.length_c   1.000
_cell.angle_alpha   90.00
_cell.angle_beta   90.00
_cell.angle_gamma   90.00
#
_symmetry.space_group_name_H-M   'P 1'
#
loop_
_entity.id
_entity.type
_entity.pdbx_description
1 polymer ?
#
loop_
_entity_poly.entity_id
_entity_poly.type
_entity_poly.pdbx_seq_one_letter_code
_entity_poly.pdbx_strand_id
1 'polypeptide(L)'
;VVKYGGSAMKDKNLQKSVIRDVALLKLVGMKPIIVHGGGKEISKWVRMSGKEPEFYHGLRVTDKETMEVAEMVLFKVNQELVAMMAEVGVKAVGLSGKDAEMIRVKKKEMPGKDLGYVGEVKSVDTTLLEALIEDDFVPVISPIGLGDNYEAYNINADDTACAVAEALNAEKLVFLT
;
A
#
# COMPACT_ATOMS: atom_id res chain seq x y z
N VAL A 1 3.02 -12.21 2.78
CA VAL A 1 2.82 -10.76 2.57
C VAL A 1 3.89 -10.00 3.34
N VAL A 2 4.52 -9.03 2.69
CA VAL A 2 5.52 -8.15 3.29
C VAL A 2 4.96 -6.73 3.31
N LYS A 3 4.68 -6.20 4.49
CA LYS A 3 4.38 -4.78 4.65
C LYS A 3 5.68 -4.00 4.75
N TYR A 4 5.87 -3.05 3.85
CA TYR A 4 7.06 -2.24 3.75
C TYR A 4 6.74 -0.76 3.97
N GLY A 5 7.29 -0.15 5.01
CA GLY A 5 6.96 1.22 5.37
C GLY A 5 7.85 1.83 6.44
N GLY A 6 7.45 2.96 6.95
CA GLY A 6 8.10 3.62 8.07
C GLY A 6 9.54 4.07 7.80
N SER A 7 10.44 3.78 8.72
CA SER A 7 11.86 4.13 8.61
C SER A 7 12.60 3.31 7.56
N ALA A 8 12.15 2.10 7.27
CA ALA A 8 12.73 1.24 6.23
C ALA A 8 12.69 1.87 4.82
N MET A 9 11.76 2.81 4.59
CA MET A 9 11.65 3.53 3.31
C MET A 9 12.52 4.78 3.20
N LYS A 10 13.23 5.19 4.25
CA LYS A 10 13.98 6.46 4.26
C LYS A 10 15.37 6.35 3.65
N ASP A 11 16.04 5.24 3.89
CA ASP A 11 17.42 5.00 3.49
C ASP A 11 17.44 4.18 2.20
N LYS A 12 18.08 4.76 1.16
CA LYS A 12 18.20 4.09 -0.14
C LYS A 12 18.97 2.77 -0.10
N ASN A 13 19.94 2.63 0.80
CA ASN A 13 20.69 1.38 0.96
C ASN A 13 19.81 0.32 1.60
N LEU A 14 19.02 0.72 2.60
CA LEU A 14 18.06 -0.17 3.24
C LEU A 14 16.93 -0.58 2.26
N GLN A 15 16.45 0.35 1.44
CA GLN A 15 15.50 0.03 0.37
C GLN A 15 16.06 -1.04 -0.58
N LYS A 16 17.29 -0.87 -1.06
CA LYS A 16 17.97 -1.84 -1.93
C LYS A 16 18.13 -3.20 -1.25
N SER A 17 18.44 -3.21 0.04
CA SER A 17 18.55 -4.45 0.82
C SER A 17 17.20 -5.19 0.87
N VAL A 18 16.12 -4.50 1.22
CA VAL A 18 14.77 -5.08 1.26
C VAL A 18 14.35 -5.64 -0.10
N ILE A 19 14.63 -4.91 -1.19
CA ILE A 19 14.32 -5.37 -2.55
C ILE A 19 15.10 -6.64 -2.91
N ARG A 20 16.39 -6.72 -2.55
CA ARG A 20 17.21 -7.93 -2.73
C ARG A 20 16.69 -9.11 -1.92
N ASP A 21 16.25 -8.87 -0.68
CA ASP A 21 15.68 -9.91 0.18
C ASP A 21 14.37 -10.45 -0.42
N VAL A 22 13.51 -9.58 -0.95
CA VAL A 22 12.29 -10.01 -1.66
C VAL A 22 12.62 -10.83 -2.92
N ALA A 23 13.63 -10.40 -3.68
CA ALA A 23 14.12 -11.15 -4.84
C ALA A 23 14.63 -12.54 -4.43
N LEU A 24 15.35 -12.62 -3.31
CA LEU A 24 15.83 -13.89 -2.76
C LEU A 24 14.69 -14.80 -2.32
N LEU A 25 13.66 -14.26 -1.64
CA LEU A 25 12.46 -15.02 -1.28
C LEU A 25 11.81 -15.66 -2.52
N LYS A 26 11.72 -14.90 -3.61
CA LYS A 26 11.20 -15.41 -4.88
C LYS A 26 12.07 -16.52 -5.46
N LEU A 27 13.39 -16.37 -5.44
CA LEU A 27 14.35 -17.36 -5.92
C LEU A 27 14.24 -18.71 -5.20
N VAL A 28 13.93 -18.73 -3.91
CA VAL A 28 13.75 -19.94 -3.11
C VAL A 28 12.34 -20.52 -3.22
N GLY A 29 11.51 -20.02 -4.16
CA GLY A 29 10.18 -20.57 -4.46
C GLY A 29 9.05 -19.97 -3.63
N MET A 30 9.30 -18.95 -2.82
CA MET A 30 8.23 -18.21 -2.15
C MET A 30 7.51 -17.27 -3.13
N LYS A 31 6.28 -16.92 -2.79
CA LYS A 31 5.43 -16.00 -3.58
C LYS A 31 5.20 -14.70 -2.81
N PRO A 32 6.17 -13.76 -2.78
CA PRO A 32 6.05 -12.54 -2.02
C PRO A 32 5.03 -11.58 -2.64
N ILE A 33 4.28 -10.90 -1.78
CA ILE A 33 3.42 -9.76 -2.11
C ILE A 33 3.86 -8.62 -1.23
N ILE A 34 4.03 -7.43 -1.80
CA ILE A 34 4.41 -6.24 -1.05
C ILE A 34 3.19 -5.35 -0.86
N VAL A 35 2.97 -4.89 0.36
CA VAL A 35 2.07 -3.78 0.67
C VAL A 35 2.94 -2.65 1.20
N HIS A 36 2.97 -1.51 0.52
CA HIS A 36 3.83 -0.41 0.93
C HIS A 36 3.10 0.72 1.63
N GLY A 37 3.82 1.48 2.45
CA GLY A 37 3.38 2.74 3.00
C GLY A 37 3.82 3.93 2.14
N GLY A 38 3.68 5.15 2.67
CA GLY A 38 4.08 6.38 2.00
C GLY A 38 3.79 7.64 2.83
N GLY A 39 3.46 7.47 4.11
CA GLY A 39 2.96 8.56 4.95
C GLY A 39 3.86 9.80 5.01
N LYS A 40 5.18 9.64 4.98
CA LYS A 40 6.13 10.76 5.00
C LYS A 40 6.15 11.52 3.68
N GLU A 41 6.14 10.81 2.57
CA GLU A 41 6.06 11.43 1.24
C GLU A 41 4.72 12.15 1.07
N ILE A 42 3.60 11.54 1.50
CA ILE A 42 2.30 12.22 1.50
C ILE A 42 2.37 13.50 2.33
N SER A 43 2.91 13.46 3.55
CA SER A 43 3.05 14.66 4.40
C SER A 43 3.88 15.76 3.76
N LYS A 44 4.97 15.39 3.09
CA LYS A 44 5.81 16.33 2.33
C LYS A 44 5.01 17.04 1.23
N TRP A 45 4.29 16.29 0.41
CA TRP A 45 3.53 16.84 -0.70
C TRP A 45 2.29 17.64 -0.25
N VAL A 46 1.65 17.23 0.85
CA VAL A 46 0.57 18.02 1.49
C VAL A 46 1.11 19.38 1.94
N ARG A 47 2.30 19.46 2.55
CA ARG A 47 2.92 20.74 2.88
C ARG A 47 3.26 21.57 1.65
N MET A 48 3.73 20.95 0.58
CA MET A 48 4.03 21.63 -0.69
C MET A 48 2.76 22.20 -1.35
N SER A 49 1.59 21.61 -1.10
CA SER A 49 0.30 22.19 -1.54
C SER A 49 -0.22 23.33 -0.64
N GLY A 50 0.54 23.70 0.38
CA GLY A 50 0.19 24.79 1.30
C GLY A 50 -0.68 24.38 2.48
N LYS A 51 -0.83 23.07 2.73
CA LYS A 51 -1.59 22.52 3.87
C LYS A 51 -0.65 21.89 4.91
N GLU A 52 -1.08 21.89 6.17
CA GLU A 52 -0.42 21.09 7.20
C GLU A 52 -1.11 19.71 7.32
N PRO A 53 -0.31 18.61 7.34
CA PRO A 53 -0.85 17.29 7.58
C PRO A 53 -1.46 17.19 8.97
N GLU A 54 -2.68 16.73 9.06
CA GLU A 54 -3.38 16.49 10.32
C GLU A 54 -3.51 15.00 10.59
N PHE A 55 -3.35 14.61 11.86
CA PHE A 55 -3.50 13.22 12.30
C PHE A 55 -4.42 13.16 13.53
N TYR A 56 -5.22 12.12 13.58
CA TYR A 56 -6.08 11.82 14.72
C TYR A 56 -5.93 10.34 15.08
N HIS A 57 -5.48 10.05 16.29
CA HIS A 57 -5.15 8.69 16.75
C HIS A 57 -4.27 7.89 15.76
N GLY A 58 -3.26 8.56 15.19
CA GLY A 58 -2.33 7.94 14.24
C GLY A 58 -2.84 7.80 12.81
N LEU A 59 -4.11 8.13 12.56
CA LEU A 59 -4.70 8.13 11.22
C LEU A 59 -4.63 9.53 10.61
N ARG A 60 -4.30 9.61 9.33
CA ARG A 60 -4.27 10.89 8.60
C ARG A 60 -5.69 11.38 8.35
N VAL A 61 -6.02 12.56 8.83
CA VAL A 61 -7.24 13.24 8.41
C VAL A 61 -7.09 13.58 6.93
N THR A 62 -8.00 13.08 6.11
CA THR A 62 -7.85 13.04 4.66
C THR A 62 -9.07 13.68 4.00
N ASP A 63 -9.03 15.02 3.80
CA ASP A 63 -10.02 15.69 2.98
C ASP A 63 -9.83 15.34 1.50
N LYS A 64 -10.71 15.81 0.63
CA LYS A 64 -10.70 15.47 -0.79
C LYS A 64 -9.35 15.82 -1.46
N GLU A 65 -8.83 16.98 -1.20
CA GLU A 65 -7.55 17.46 -1.76
C GLU A 65 -6.36 16.64 -1.23
N THR A 66 -6.37 16.33 0.06
CA THR A 66 -5.38 15.44 0.69
C THR A 66 -5.47 14.04 0.09
N MET A 67 -6.67 13.54 -0.24
CA MET A 67 -6.84 12.24 -0.88
C MET A 67 -6.25 12.22 -2.30
N GLU A 68 -6.45 13.28 -3.09
CA GLU A 68 -5.85 13.42 -4.42
C GLU A 68 -4.31 13.42 -4.34
N VAL A 69 -3.76 14.17 -3.39
CA VAL A 69 -2.31 14.17 -3.12
C VAL A 69 -1.82 12.78 -2.69
N ALA A 70 -2.54 12.12 -1.78
CA ALA A 70 -2.18 10.78 -1.31
C ALA A 70 -2.17 9.77 -2.46
N GLU A 71 -3.16 9.79 -3.34
CA GLU A 71 -3.26 8.90 -4.49
C GLU A 71 -2.08 9.10 -5.46
N MET A 72 -1.76 10.35 -5.83
CA MET A 72 -0.61 10.67 -6.69
C MET A 72 0.71 10.22 -6.07
N VAL A 73 0.91 10.49 -4.78
CA VAL A 73 2.16 10.17 -4.08
C VAL A 73 2.33 8.66 -3.90
N LEU A 74 1.26 7.97 -3.51
CA LEU A 74 1.31 6.51 -3.35
C LEU A 74 1.54 5.80 -4.69
N PHE A 75 0.97 6.32 -5.79
CA PHE A 75 1.28 5.81 -7.13
C PHE A 75 2.76 5.99 -7.47
N LYS A 76 3.34 7.16 -7.20
CA LYS A 76 4.76 7.42 -7.41
C LYS A 76 5.63 6.45 -6.62
N VAL A 77 5.38 6.31 -5.33
CA VAL A 77 6.13 5.37 -4.45
C VAL A 77 6.01 3.94 -4.95
N ASN A 78 4.81 3.54 -5.35
CA ASN A 78 4.54 2.22 -5.91
C ASN A 78 5.40 1.94 -7.15
N GLN A 79 5.44 2.85 -8.11
CA GLN A 79 6.20 2.70 -9.35
C GLN A 79 7.71 2.76 -9.12
N GLU A 80 8.18 3.50 -8.14
CA GLU A 80 9.60 3.46 -7.73
C GLU A 80 10.00 2.09 -7.21
N LEU A 81 9.16 1.43 -6.40
CA LEU A 81 9.40 0.07 -5.94
C LEU A 81 9.38 -0.94 -7.08
N VAL A 82 8.45 -0.82 -8.02
CA VAL A 82 8.39 -1.66 -9.22
C VAL A 82 9.68 -1.54 -10.04
N ALA A 83 10.17 -0.31 -10.24
CA ALA A 83 11.43 -0.06 -10.95
C ALA A 83 12.64 -0.69 -10.22
N MET A 84 12.71 -0.55 -8.89
CA MET A 84 13.77 -1.17 -8.08
C MET A 84 13.74 -2.70 -8.15
N MET A 85 12.56 -3.32 -8.22
CA MET A 85 12.41 -4.76 -8.45
C MET A 85 12.96 -5.17 -9.82
N ALA A 86 12.69 -4.37 -10.85
CA ALA A 86 13.20 -4.63 -12.20
C ALA A 86 14.73 -4.58 -12.25
N GLU A 87 15.38 -3.68 -11.49
CA GLU A 87 16.84 -3.59 -11.39
C GLU A 87 17.50 -4.90 -10.89
N VAL A 88 16.78 -5.68 -10.09
CA VAL A 88 17.25 -6.98 -9.58
C VAL A 88 16.66 -8.18 -10.33
N GLY A 89 16.05 -7.95 -11.51
CA GLY A 89 15.52 -8.99 -12.37
C GLY A 89 14.16 -9.59 -11.96
N VAL A 90 13.45 -8.92 -11.04
CA VAL A 90 12.12 -9.35 -10.59
C VAL A 90 11.03 -8.61 -11.35
N LYS A 91 10.11 -9.36 -11.96
CA LYS A 91 8.92 -8.79 -12.60
C LYS A 91 7.88 -8.46 -11.54
N ALA A 92 7.69 -7.19 -11.27
CA ALA A 92 6.69 -6.69 -10.32
C ALA A 92 5.58 -5.94 -11.05
N VAL A 93 4.38 -5.96 -10.46
CA VAL A 93 3.21 -5.22 -10.95
C VAL A 93 2.70 -4.33 -9.83
N GLY A 94 2.66 -3.03 -10.09
CA GLY A 94 2.13 -2.03 -9.17
C GLY A 94 0.61 -1.96 -9.25
N LEU A 95 -0.04 -2.02 -8.09
CA LEU A 95 -1.50 -2.06 -7.94
C LEU A 95 -1.97 -1.12 -6.83
N SER A 96 -3.22 -0.72 -6.93
CA SER A 96 -4.00 -0.18 -5.82
C SER A 96 -5.21 -1.07 -5.56
N GLY A 97 -5.89 -0.89 -4.45
CA GLY A 97 -7.14 -1.60 -4.20
C GLY A 97 -8.27 -1.26 -5.16
N LYS A 98 -8.09 -0.22 -6.00
CA LYS A 98 -9.06 0.16 -7.06
C LYS A 98 -8.97 -0.79 -8.25
N ASP A 99 -7.77 -1.35 -8.53
CA ASP A 99 -7.55 -2.25 -9.66
C ASP A 99 -8.38 -3.53 -9.49
N ALA A 100 -9.19 -3.85 -10.49
CA ALA A 100 -10.16 -4.95 -10.46
C ALA A 100 -11.07 -4.94 -9.21
N GLU A 101 -11.34 -3.76 -8.63
CA GLU A 101 -12.10 -3.62 -7.37
C GLU A 101 -11.53 -4.47 -6.21
N MET A 102 -10.22 -4.71 -6.22
CA MET A 102 -9.54 -5.66 -5.35
C MET A 102 -9.76 -5.40 -3.87
N ILE A 103 -9.76 -4.13 -3.41
CA ILE A 103 -10.00 -3.77 -2.02
C ILE A 103 -11.20 -2.82 -1.92
N ARG A 104 -12.31 -3.35 -1.43
CA ARG A 104 -13.50 -2.55 -1.14
C ARG A 104 -13.46 -2.05 0.30
N VAL A 105 -13.85 -0.81 0.49
CA VAL A 105 -13.82 -0.14 1.81
C VAL A 105 -15.15 0.53 2.12
N LYS A 106 -15.40 0.70 3.41
CA LYS A 106 -16.36 1.67 3.95
C LYS A 106 -15.60 2.84 4.57
N LYS A 107 -16.24 4.00 4.68
CA LYS A 107 -15.68 5.14 5.40
C LYS A 107 -15.38 4.73 6.85
N LYS A 108 -14.18 5.03 7.32
CA LYS A 108 -13.80 4.78 8.71
C LYS A 108 -14.41 5.85 9.60
N GLU A 109 -15.23 5.44 10.54
CA GLU A 109 -15.81 6.33 11.53
C GLU A 109 -14.97 6.34 12.80
N MET A 110 -14.76 7.53 13.36
CA MET A 110 -14.05 7.71 14.63
C MET A 110 -14.84 8.64 15.52
N PRO A 111 -15.03 8.31 16.82
CA PRO A 111 -15.68 9.21 17.77
C PRO A 111 -14.96 10.55 17.85
N GLY A 112 -15.72 11.64 17.73
CA GLY A 112 -15.21 13.00 17.94
C GLY A 112 -14.50 13.65 16.74
N LYS A 113 -14.24 12.91 15.63
CA LYS A 113 -13.58 13.48 14.45
C LYS A 113 -14.02 12.82 13.16
N ASP A 114 -14.41 13.61 12.17
CA ASP A 114 -14.53 13.14 10.79
C ASP A 114 -13.14 13.06 10.16
N LEU A 115 -12.75 11.86 9.77
CA LEU A 115 -11.45 11.62 9.12
C LEU A 115 -11.45 11.89 7.61
N GLY A 116 -12.63 12.16 7.02
CA GLY A 116 -12.77 12.32 5.58
C GLY A 116 -12.64 11.02 4.81
N TYR A 117 -11.78 10.99 3.81
CA TYR A 117 -11.56 9.83 2.91
C TYR A 117 -10.58 8.81 3.52
N VAL A 118 -10.85 8.36 4.72
CA VAL A 118 -10.15 7.26 5.38
C VAL A 118 -11.04 6.03 5.35
N GLY A 119 -10.50 4.94 4.79
CA GLY A 119 -11.23 3.69 4.60
C GLY A 119 -10.90 2.64 5.66
N GLU A 120 -11.91 1.83 5.98
CA GLU A 120 -11.78 0.56 6.66
C GLU A 120 -12.09 -0.55 5.67
N VAL A 121 -11.22 -1.56 5.58
CA VAL A 121 -11.37 -2.65 4.61
C VAL A 121 -12.65 -3.43 4.89
N LYS A 122 -13.49 -3.58 3.86
CA LYS A 122 -14.74 -4.32 3.88
C LYS A 122 -14.57 -5.72 3.29
N SER A 123 -13.83 -5.80 2.18
CA SER A 123 -13.52 -7.06 1.52
C SER A 123 -12.28 -6.93 0.62
N VAL A 124 -11.62 -8.06 0.39
CA VAL A 124 -10.52 -8.18 -0.58
C VAL A 124 -10.89 -9.29 -1.56
N ASP A 125 -10.91 -8.98 -2.85
CA ASP A 125 -11.00 -9.95 -3.94
C ASP A 125 -9.59 -10.36 -4.34
N THR A 126 -9.25 -11.63 -4.18
CA THR A 126 -7.90 -12.16 -4.41
C THR A 126 -7.65 -12.59 -5.85
N THR A 127 -8.66 -12.58 -6.72
CA THR A 127 -8.60 -13.13 -8.09
C THR A 127 -7.42 -12.54 -8.89
N LEU A 128 -7.24 -11.23 -8.88
CA LEU A 128 -6.13 -10.58 -9.58
C LEU A 128 -4.77 -10.96 -8.98
N LEU A 129 -4.68 -10.99 -7.64
CA LEU A 129 -3.43 -11.34 -6.95
C LEU A 129 -3.02 -12.78 -7.23
N GLU A 130 -3.96 -13.71 -7.18
CA GLU A 130 -3.72 -15.13 -7.48
C GLU A 130 -3.24 -15.32 -8.91
N ALA A 131 -3.88 -14.68 -9.90
CA ALA A 131 -3.46 -14.73 -11.29
C ALA A 131 -2.03 -14.18 -11.50
N LEU A 132 -1.69 -13.05 -10.88
CA LEU A 132 -0.34 -12.48 -10.97
C LEU A 132 0.72 -13.38 -10.34
N ILE A 133 0.41 -13.99 -9.21
CA ILE A 133 1.30 -14.90 -8.50
C ILE A 133 1.53 -16.19 -9.31
N GLU A 134 0.49 -16.72 -9.95
CA GLU A 134 0.60 -17.90 -10.82
C GLU A 134 1.49 -17.61 -12.03
N ASP A 135 1.37 -16.40 -12.60
CA ASP A 135 2.20 -15.96 -13.73
C ASP A 135 3.58 -15.43 -13.30
N ASP A 136 3.98 -15.72 -12.07
CA ASP A 136 5.30 -15.42 -11.52
C ASP A 136 5.62 -13.92 -11.36
N PHE A 137 4.62 -13.06 -11.27
CA PHE A 137 4.78 -11.66 -10.91
C PHE A 137 4.79 -11.44 -9.40
N VAL A 138 5.42 -10.35 -8.97
CA VAL A 138 5.34 -9.85 -7.59
C VAL A 138 4.37 -8.68 -7.54
N PRO A 139 3.19 -8.83 -6.91
CA PRO A 139 2.28 -7.71 -6.70
C PRO A 139 2.86 -6.72 -5.69
N VAL A 140 2.78 -5.43 -6.01
CA VAL A 140 3.16 -4.31 -5.14
C VAL A 140 1.93 -3.44 -4.93
N ILE A 141 1.36 -3.45 -3.75
CA ILE A 141 0.04 -2.88 -3.46
C ILE A 141 0.19 -1.58 -2.68
N SER A 142 -0.41 -0.51 -3.19
CA SER A 142 -0.60 0.74 -2.45
C SER A 142 -1.88 0.70 -1.60
N PRO A 143 -1.88 1.32 -0.40
CA PRO A 143 -2.99 1.25 0.55
C PRO A 143 -4.12 2.23 0.18
N ILE A 144 -4.72 2.02 -0.98
CA ILE A 144 -5.88 2.75 -1.48
C ILE A 144 -7.00 1.75 -1.73
N GLY A 145 -8.18 2.04 -1.27
CA GLY A 145 -9.37 1.23 -1.49
C GLY A 145 -10.45 1.97 -2.26
N LEU A 146 -11.45 1.24 -2.72
CA LEU A 146 -12.58 1.73 -3.47
C LEU A 146 -13.84 1.68 -2.61
N GLY A 147 -14.44 2.84 -2.36
CA GLY A 147 -15.69 2.99 -1.62
C GLY A 147 -16.92 2.58 -2.44
N ASP A 148 -18.10 2.58 -1.78
CA ASP A 148 -19.34 2.16 -2.42
C ASP A 148 -19.78 3.09 -3.57
N ASN A 149 -19.36 4.36 -3.54
CA ASN A 149 -19.58 5.33 -4.62
C ASN A 149 -18.42 5.39 -5.63
N TYR A 150 -17.56 4.36 -5.67
CA TYR A 150 -16.36 4.30 -6.53
C TYR A 150 -15.34 5.41 -6.27
N GLU A 151 -15.36 6.00 -5.10
CA GLU A 151 -14.38 6.99 -4.65
C GLU A 151 -13.15 6.30 -4.01
N ALA A 152 -12.00 6.94 -4.16
CA ALA A 152 -10.77 6.48 -3.53
C ALA A 152 -10.75 6.80 -2.02
N TYR A 153 -10.29 5.87 -1.22
CA TYR A 153 -10.05 6.03 0.22
C TYR A 153 -8.63 5.67 0.58
N ASN A 154 -8.02 6.47 1.44
CA ASN A 154 -6.74 6.18 2.06
C ASN A 154 -6.94 5.15 3.17
N ILE A 155 -6.21 4.04 3.10
CA ILE A 155 -6.25 2.98 4.10
C ILE A 155 -4.93 2.99 4.88
N ASN A 156 -4.97 2.62 6.15
CA ASN A 156 -3.74 2.32 6.88
C ASN A 156 -3.02 1.14 6.22
N ALA A 157 -1.71 1.28 5.96
CA ALA A 157 -0.95 0.26 5.24
C ALA A 157 -0.82 -1.06 6.03
N ASP A 158 -0.81 -1.01 7.36
CA ASP A 158 -0.79 -2.22 8.20
C ASP A 158 -2.13 -2.94 8.12
N ASP A 159 -3.25 -2.19 8.19
CA ASP A 159 -4.59 -2.74 8.01
C ASP A 159 -4.76 -3.37 6.63
N THR A 160 -4.23 -2.72 5.58
CA THR A 160 -4.23 -3.26 4.22
C THR A 160 -3.46 -4.57 4.13
N ALA A 161 -2.26 -4.62 4.72
CA ALA A 161 -1.42 -5.82 4.70
C ALA A 161 -2.07 -6.99 5.46
N CYS A 162 -2.70 -6.70 6.60
CA CYS A 162 -3.46 -7.71 7.36
C CYS A 162 -4.63 -8.25 6.52
N ALA A 163 -5.42 -7.39 5.93
CA ALA A 163 -6.59 -7.80 5.14
C ALA A 163 -6.20 -8.63 3.90
N VAL A 164 -5.14 -8.23 3.20
CA VAL A 164 -4.62 -8.99 2.04
C VAL A 164 -4.07 -10.35 2.48
N ALA A 165 -3.31 -10.39 3.58
CA ALA A 165 -2.76 -11.65 4.10
C ALA A 165 -3.85 -12.61 4.55
N GLU A 166 -4.88 -12.11 5.22
CA GLU A 166 -6.04 -12.91 5.65
C GLU A 166 -6.81 -13.47 4.45
N ALA A 167 -7.13 -12.62 3.47
CA ALA A 167 -7.90 -13.04 2.29
C ALA A 167 -7.18 -14.11 1.45
N LEU A 168 -5.86 -14.04 1.38
CA LEU A 168 -5.02 -15.02 0.66
C LEU A 168 -4.65 -16.25 1.50
N ASN A 169 -5.05 -16.34 2.77
CA ASN A 169 -4.52 -17.35 3.71
C ASN A 169 -2.98 -17.41 3.66
N ALA A 170 -2.33 -16.26 3.68
CA ALA A 170 -0.88 -16.16 3.56
C ALA A 170 -0.19 -16.89 4.72
N GLU A 171 0.83 -17.68 4.40
CA GLU A 171 1.61 -18.41 5.42
C GLU A 171 2.30 -17.48 6.41
N LYS A 172 2.71 -16.30 5.96
CA LYS A 172 3.40 -15.29 6.78
C LYS A 172 3.00 -13.88 6.40
N LEU A 173 2.90 -13.05 7.41
CA LEU A 173 2.81 -11.59 7.30
C LEU A 173 4.00 -10.99 8.05
N VAL A 174 4.82 -10.22 7.35
CA VAL A 174 6.03 -9.59 7.90
C VAL A 174 5.88 -8.08 7.81
N PHE A 175 6.16 -7.39 8.90
CA PHE A 175 6.19 -5.94 8.97
C PHE A 175 7.64 -5.44 9.00
N LEU A 176 8.02 -4.65 8.00
CA LEU A 176 9.26 -3.91 7.94
C LEU A 176 8.96 -2.43 8.17
N THR A 177 9.36 -1.91 9.31
CA THR A 177 9.01 -0.56 9.77
C THR A 177 10.24 0.32 10.01
#